data_e4af5bd9e881646d312cf8235e897f1b
#
_entry.id   e4af5bd9e881646d312cf8235e897f1b
#
_cell.length_a   1.000
_cell.length_b   1.000
_cell.length_c   1.000
_cell.angle_alpha   90.00
_cell.angle_beta   90.00
_cell.angle_gamma   90.00
#
_symmetry.space_group_name_H-M   'P 1'
#
loop_
_entity.id
_entity.type
_entity.pdbx_description
1 polymer ?
#
loop_
_entity_poly.entity_id
_entity_poly.type
_entity_poly.pdbx_seq_one_letter_code
_entity_poly.pdbx_strand_id
1 'polypeptide(L)'
;MEWDNLHELLRSLYDDMMPLAGDMAAVAKGLAGLGALFYVALKVWQALSRAEPIDMFPLLRPFALGLCIMFFPTIVLGTINAVLRPVVTGTHAILQDQVLDLNKLQQQKDQLEYEAMVRNPETAYMVSDEEFDKKLDELGWSPSDVGTMAGMYMDRQAYKIEKAIKDWFRNLLEILFQAAALVIDTIRTFFLIVLSILGPIAFAISVWDGFQSTLTQWLTRYVSVYLWLPVSDLFSSMLARIQSLILERDIAMLADPTYIPDTSNTVYIIFMIIGIIGYFTIPTVTGWVIQ
;
A
#
# COMPACT_ATOMS: atom_id res chain seq x y z
N MET A 1 -7.60 -1.51 -13.62
CA MET A 1 -7.02 -2.34 -14.69
C MET A 1 -5.55 -1.98 -15.03
N GLU A 2 -5.19 -0.71 -15.21
CA GLU A 2 -3.78 -0.36 -15.49
C GLU A 2 -2.87 -0.50 -14.25
N TRP A 3 -3.36 -0.20 -13.07
CA TRP A 3 -2.58 -0.26 -11.82
C TRP A 3 -2.25 -1.69 -11.38
N ASP A 4 -3.17 -2.64 -11.56
CA ASP A 4 -2.93 -4.06 -11.25
C ASP A 4 -1.81 -4.64 -12.12
N ASN A 5 -1.76 -4.25 -13.40
CA ASN A 5 -0.69 -4.63 -14.32
C ASN A 5 0.69 -4.10 -13.87
N LEU A 6 0.74 -2.91 -13.25
CA LEU A 6 2.00 -2.34 -12.74
C LEU A 6 2.51 -3.09 -11.50
N HIS A 7 1.63 -3.50 -10.60
CA HIS A 7 2.02 -4.34 -9.46
C HIS A 7 2.51 -5.73 -9.91
N GLU A 8 1.89 -6.32 -10.93
CA GLU A 8 2.34 -7.57 -11.52
C GLU A 8 3.70 -7.43 -12.22
N LEU A 9 3.92 -6.33 -12.93
CA LEU A 9 5.20 -5.98 -13.54
C LEU A 9 6.32 -5.83 -12.50
N LEU A 10 6.04 -5.23 -11.34
CA LEU A 10 7.01 -5.11 -10.25
C LEU A 10 7.38 -6.48 -9.64
N ARG A 11 6.42 -7.41 -9.57
CA ARG A 11 6.67 -8.78 -9.13
C ARG A 11 7.54 -9.53 -10.14
N SER A 12 7.21 -9.43 -11.43
CA SER A 12 8.03 -10.06 -12.48
C SER A 12 9.45 -9.50 -12.52
N LEU A 13 9.61 -8.19 -12.34
CA LEU A 13 10.91 -7.55 -12.22
C LEU A 13 11.75 -8.13 -11.07
N TYR A 14 11.12 -8.33 -9.90
CA TYR A 14 11.81 -8.95 -8.77
C TYR A 14 12.29 -10.37 -9.12
N ASP A 15 11.44 -11.20 -9.72
CA ASP A 15 11.76 -12.57 -10.09
C ASP A 15 12.85 -12.62 -11.18
N ASP A 16 12.80 -11.73 -12.17
CA ASP A 16 13.80 -11.61 -13.24
C ASP A 16 15.18 -11.16 -12.75
N MET A 17 15.22 -10.38 -11.65
CA MET A 17 16.48 -9.91 -11.07
C MET A 17 17.08 -10.88 -10.05
N MET A 18 16.35 -11.90 -9.58
CA MET A 18 16.83 -12.86 -8.60
C MET A 18 18.07 -13.69 -9.03
N PRO A 19 18.24 -14.08 -10.31
CA PRO A 19 19.46 -14.76 -10.75
C PRO A 19 20.75 -14.00 -10.45
N LEU A 20 20.71 -12.65 -10.47
CA LEU A 20 21.88 -11.80 -10.13
C LEU A 20 22.35 -11.98 -8.69
N ALA A 21 21.46 -12.36 -7.77
CA ALA A 21 21.87 -12.72 -6.42
C ALA A 21 22.77 -13.99 -6.40
N GLY A 22 22.52 -14.93 -7.33
CA GLY A 22 23.37 -16.10 -7.54
C GLY A 22 24.77 -15.73 -8.04
N ASP A 23 24.86 -14.78 -8.98
CA ASP A 23 26.13 -14.30 -9.52
C ASP A 23 26.96 -13.60 -8.43
N MET A 24 26.32 -12.75 -7.61
CA MET A 24 26.96 -12.13 -6.44
C MET A 24 27.39 -13.14 -5.37
N ALA A 25 26.68 -14.27 -5.25
CA ALA A 25 27.10 -15.35 -4.36
C ALA A 25 28.47 -15.94 -4.79
N ALA A 26 28.79 -15.96 -6.08
CA ALA A 26 30.12 -16.40 -6.54
C ALA A 26 31.23 -15.47 -6.05
N VAL A 27 31.04 -14.15 -6.12
CA VAL A 27 31.97 -13.15 -5.58
C VAL A 27 32.09 -13.27 -4.05
N ALA A 28 30.95 -13.41 -3.36
CA ALA A 28 30.87 -13.53 -1.92
C ALA A 28 31.59 -14.75 -1.37
N LYS A 29 31.61 -15.89 -2.10
CA LYS A 29 32.39 -17.11 -1.74
C LYS A 29 33.87 -16.82 -1.62
N GLY A 30 34.46 -16.03 -2.52
CA GLY A 30 35.85 -15.63 -2.45
C GLY A 30 36.15 -14.81 -1.18
N LEU A 31 35.33 -13.81 -0.90
CA LEU A 31 35.45 -12.97 0.30
C LEU A 31 35.23 -13.75 1.58
N ALA A 32 34.24 -14.64 1.63
CA ALA A 32 33.97 -15.50 2.79
C ALA A 32 35.08 -16.51 3.02
N GLY A 33 35.65 -17.08 1.95
CA GLY A 33 36.76 -18.02 2.05
C GLY A 33 38.01 -17.39 2.69
N LEU A 34 38.39 -16.20 2.23
CA LEU A 34 39.47 -15.42 2.85
C LEU A 34 39.15 -15.07 4.31
N GLY A 35 37.93 -14.59 4.58
CA GLY A 35 37.47 -14.29 5.94
C GLY A 35 37.50 -15.52 6.86
N ALA A 36 37.11 -16.68 6.36
CA ALA A 36 37.16 -17.94 7.10
C ALA A 36 38.57 -18.36 7.47
N LEU A 37 39.51 -18.23 6.53
CA LEU A 37 40.93 -18.52 6.80
C LEU A 37 41.49 -17.65 7.93
N PHE A 38 41.28 -16.32 7.84
CA PHE A 38 41.71 -15.39 8.89
C PHE A 38 41.02 -15.64 10.21
N TYR A 39 39.71 -15.88 10.19
CA TYR A 39 38.93 -16.15 11.39
C TYR A 39 39.43 -17.41 12.12
N VAL A 40 39.57 -18.51 11.39
CA VAL A 40 40.08 -19.79 11.97
C VAL A 40 41.51 -19.62 12.46
N ALA A 41 42.41 -19.01 11.68
CA ALA A 41 43.78 -18.76 12.08
C ALA A 41 43.90 -17.94 13.37
N LEU A 42 43.10 -16.84 13.48
CA LEU A 42 43.08 -16.00 14.68
C LEU A 42 42.53 -16.74 15.90
N LYS A 43 41.45 -17.53 15.75
CA LYS A 43 40.88 -18.30 16.86
C LYS A 43 41.83 -19.40 17.36
N VAL A 44 42.46 -20.11 16.44
CA VAL A 44 43.47 -21.12 16.80
C VAL A 44 44.68 -20.46 17.48
N TRP A 45 45.17 -19.34 16.94
CA TRP A 45 46.27 -18.59 17.55
C TRP A 45 45.93 -18.10 18.96
N GLN A 46 44.72 -17.59 19.17
CA GLN A 46 44.26 -17.12 20.49
C GLN A 46 44.19 -18.27 21.50
N ALA A 47 43.70 -19.45 21.13
CA ALA A 47 43.65 -20.62 21.98
C ALA A 47 45.07 -21.10 22.35
N LEU A 48 45.96 -21.18 21.35
CA LEU A 48 47.35 -21.57 21.58
C LEU A 48 48.11 -20.60 22.49
N SER A 49 47.91 -19.28 22.28
CA SER A 49 48.58 -18.25 23.09
C SER A 49 48.13 -18.23 24.55
N ARG A 50 46.92 -18.70 24.83
CA ARG A 50 46.33 -18.82 26.18
C ARG A 50 46.51 -20.19 26.81
N ALA A 51 47.15 -21.15 26.08
CA ALA A 51 47.23 -22.55 26.47
C ALA A 51 45.87 -23.19 26.81
N GLU A 52 44.81 -22.74 26.11
CA GLU A 52 43.43 -23.22 26.24
C GLU A 52 43.15 -24.30 25.19
N PRO A 53 42.25 -25.26 25.45
CA PRO A 53 41.80 -26.21 24.42
C PRO A 53 41.07 -25.48 23.32
N ILE A 54 41.24 -25.92 22.07
CA ILE A 54 40.58 -25.33 20.92
C ILE A 54 39.07 -25.64 20.96
N ASP A 55 38.23 -24.64 21.11
CA ASP A 55 36.79 -24.78 20.98
C ASP A 55 36.38 -24.86 19.50
N MET A 56 35.79 -26.01 19.13
CA MET A 56 35.40 -26.30 17.76
C MET A 56 34.10 -25.57 17.35
N PHE A 57 33.22 -25.20 18.30
CA PHE A 57 31.94 -24.57 18.01
C PHE A 57 32.06 -23.22 17.28
N PRO A 58 32.86 -22.25 17.72
CA PRO A 58 33.09 -21.03 17.00
C PRO A 58 33.63 -21.23 15.58
N LEU A 59 34.45 -22.30 15.38
CA LEU A 59 35.04 -22.60 14.09
C LEU A 59 34.02 -23.10 13.04
N LEU A 60 32.87 -23.62 13.47
CA LEU A 60 31.79 -24.03 12.56
C LEU A 60 31.03 -22.84 11.91
N ARG A 61 31.13 -21.67 12.51
CA ARG A 61 30.39 -20.47 12.03
C ARG A 61 30.74 -20.11 10.57
N PRO A 62 31.99 -19.99 10.14
CA PRO A 62 32.32 -19.70 8.75
C PRO A 62 31.77 -20.74 7.77
N PHE A 63 31.71 -22.01 8.15
CA PHE A 63 31.15 -23.08 7.32
C PHE A 63 29.63 -22.93 7.16
N ALA A 64 28.92 -22.65 8.26
CA ALA A 64 27.48 -22.41 8.21
C ALA A 64 27.13 -21.18 7.30
N LEU A 65 27.86 -20.08 7.44
CA LEU A 65 27.72 -18.89 6.59
C LEU A 65 28.08 -19.19 5.14
N GLY A 66 29.12 -20.00 4.89
CA GLY A 66 29.51 -20.46 3.56
C GLY A 66 28.40 -21.26 2.86
N LEU A 67 27.72 -22.14 3.59
CA LEU A 67 26.52 -22.85 3.08
C LEU A 67 25.39 -21.90 2.76
N CYS A 68 25.10 -20.94 3.63
CA CYS A 68 24.09 -19.91 3.36
C CYS A 68 24.43 -19.08 2.11
N ILE A 69 25.71 -18.73 1.89
CA ILE A 69 26.14 -18.00 0.68
C ILE A 69 26.01 -18.90 -0.56
N MET A 70 26.36 -20.18 -0.44
CA MET A 70 26.29 -21.12 -1.57
C MET A 70 24.87 -21.30 -2.09
N PHE A 71 23.91 -21.36 -1.21
CA PHE A 71 22.49 -21.57 -1.53
C PHE A 71 21.64 -20.34 -1.20
N PHE A 72 22.22 -19.14 -1.33
CA PHE A 72 21.60 -17.90 -0.88
C PHE A 72 20.18 -17.68 -1.42
N PRO A 73 19.91 -17.80 -2.74
CA PRO A 73 18.57 -17.57 -3.27
C PRO A 73 17.55 -18.58 -2.73
N THR A 74 17.93 -19.83 -2.58
CA THR A 74 17.02 -20.92 -2.21
C THR A 74 16.85 -21.05 -0.70
N ILE A 75 17.94 -21.05 0.07
CA ILE A 75 17.89 -21.26 1.52
C ILE A 75 17.54 -19.94 2.21
N VAL A 76 18.29 -18.86 1.96
CA VAL A 76 18.10 -17.61 2.70
C VAL A 76 16.85 -16.88 2.25
N LEU A 77 16.80 -16.48 0.98
CA LEU A 77 15.65 -15.74 0.44
C LEU A 77 14.40 -16.61 0.41
N GLY A 78 14.53 -17.87 -0.02
CA GLY A 78 13.40 -18.80 -0.07
C GLY A 78 12.75 -19.02 1.29
N THR A 79 13.55 -19.19 2.37
CA THR A 79 13.01 -19.35 3.72
C THR A 79 12.36 -18.07 4.23
N ILE A 80 13.00 -16.91 4.06
CA ILE A 80 12.42 -15.63 4.50
C ILE A 80 11.11 -15.38 3.79
N ASN A 81 11.07 -15.54 2.48
CA ASN A 81 9.86 -15.33 1.68
C ASN A 81 8.76 -16.34 2.06
N ALA A 82 9.09 -17.61 2.31
CA ALA A 82 8.11 -18.62 2.73
C ALA A 82 7.48 -18.29 4.09
N VAL A 83 8.26 -17.77 5.03
CA VAL A 83 7.77 -17.38 6.37
C VAL A 83 6.92 -16.11 6.32
N LEU A 84 7.29 -15.13 5.47
CA LEU A 84 6.61 -13.84 5.41
C LEU A 84 5.43 -13.80 4.44
N ARG A 85 5.38 -14.70 3.45
CA ARG A 85 4.29 -14.77 2.46
C ARG A 85 2.89 -14.88 3.05
N PRO A 86 2.64 -15.71 4.09
CA PRO A 86 1.31 -15.78 4.73
C PRO A 86 0.85 -14.44 5.31
N VAL A 87 1.77 -13.61 5.82
CA VAL A 87 1.45 -12.28 6.35
C VAL A 87 0.94 -11.39 5.21
N VAL A 88 1.66 -11.36 4.08
CA VAL A 88 1.25 -10.59 2.88
C VAL A 88 -0.11 -11.06 2.37
N THR A 89 -0.30 -12.38 2.25
CA THR A 89 -1.58 -12.92 1.75
C THR A 89 -2.74 -12.59 2.70
N GLY A 90 -2.51 -12.69 4.02
CA GLY A 90 -3.52 -12.40 5.02
C GLY A 90 -3.92 -10.92 5.05
N THR A 91 -2.97 -9.99 4.99
CA THR A 91 -3.27 -8.56 4.96
C THR A 91 -3.95 -8.13 3.66
N HIS A 92 -3.54 -8.72 2.53
CA HIS A 92 -4.17 -8.46 1.24
C HIS A 92 -5.64 -8.93 1.20
N ALA A 93 -5.95 -10.10 1.79
CA ALA A 93 -7.33 -10.57 1.90
C ALA A 93 -8.20 -9.63 2.75
N ILE A 94 -7.67 -9.12 3.87
CA ILE A 94 -8.37 -8.12 4.71
C ILE A 94 -8.67 -6.85 3.90
N LEU A 95 -7.71 -6.37 3.11
CA LEU A 95 -7.90 -5.19 2.27
C LEU A 95 -8.99 -5.42 1.23
N GLN A 96 -8.96 -6.55 0.53
CA GLN A 96 -9.96 -6.88 -0.51
C GLN A 96 -11.38 -6.90 0.05
N ASP A 97 -11.60 -7.50 1.22
CA ASP A 97 -12.91 -7.54 1.86
C ASP A 97 -13.42 -6.14 2.20
N GLN A 98 -12.56 -5.27 2.75
CA GLN A 98 -12.94 -3.88 3.09
C GLN A 98 -13.24 -3.03 1.85
N VAL A 99 -12.50 -3.20 0.77
CA VAL A 99 -12.73 -2.46 -0.48
C VAL A 99 -14.02 -2.90 -1.16
N LEU A 100 -14.36 -4.21 -1.14
CA LEU A 100 -15.61 -4.71 -1.69
C LEU A 100 -16.83 -4.14 -0.94
N ASP A 101 -16.76 -4.05 0.39
CA ASP A 101 -17.83 -3.48 1.21
C ASP A 101 -17.96 -1.97 0.97
N LEU A 102 -16.85 -1.26 0.86
CA LEU A 102 -16.85 0.18 0.53
C LEU A 102 -17.55 0.47 -0.79
N ASN A 103 -17.25 -0.30 -1.84
CA ASN A 103 -17.86 -0.12 -3.16
C ASN A 103 -19.37 -0.36 -3.15
N LYS A 104 -19.85 -1.36 -2.39
CA LYS A 104 -21.28 -1.62 -2.22
C LYS A 104 -21.99 -0.46 -1.53
N LEU A 105 -21.42 0.03 -0.42
CA LEU A 105 -21.97 1.16 0.34
C LEU A 105 -21.99 2.44 -0.50
N GLN A 106 -20.96 2.66 -1.31
CA GLN A 106 -20.92 3.82 -2.22
C GLN A 106 -22.05 3.79 -3.24
N GLN A 107 -22.26 2.64 -3.89
CA GLN A 107 -23.37 2.47 -4.85
C GLN A 107 -24.73 2.67 -4.18
N GLN A 108 -24.91 2.13 -2.98
CA GLN A 108 -26.14 2.29 -2.20
C GLN A 108 -26.39 3.76 -1.82
N LYS A 109 -25.34 4.46 -1.38
CA LYS A 109 -25.44 5.91 -1.08
C LYS A 109 -25.84 6.70 -2.32
N ASP A 110 -25.17 6.50 -3.46
CA ASP A 110 -25.42 7.23 -4.68
C ASP A 110 -26.88 7.04 -5.16
N GLN A 111 -27.42 5.81 -5.01
CA GLN A 111 -28.82 5.51 -5.32
C GLN A 111 -29.78 6.24 -4.38
N LEU A 112 -29.56 6.15 -3.06
CA LEU A 112 -30.43 6.78 -2.05
C LEU A 112 -30.35 8.31 -2.13
N GLU A 113 -29.20 8.88 -2.45
CA GLU A 113 -29.04 10.32 -2.67
C GLU A 113 -29.88 10.78 -3.86
N TYR A 114 -29.82 10.06 -4.98
CA TYR A 114 -30.67 10.33 -6.13
C TYR A 114 -32.17 10.24 -5.78
N GLU A 115 -32.61 9.18 -5.09
CA GLU A 115 -33.99 8.99 -4.65
C GLU A 115 -34.46 10.09 -3.68
N ALA A 116 -33.59 10.52 -2.76
CA ALA A 116 -33.89 11.62 -1.82
C ALA A 116 -34.08 12.95 -2.54
N MET A 117 -33.22 13.24 -3.53
CA MET A 117 -33.33 14.46 -4.33
C MET A 117 -34.57 14.47 -5.22
N VAL A 118 -34.95 13.33 -5.81
CA VAL A 118 -36.19 13.21 -6.61
C VAL A 118 -37.44 13.34 -5.74
N ARG A 119 -37.40 12.86 -4.49
CA ARG A 119 -38.52 12.96 -3.55
C ARG A 119 -38.84 14.42 -3.16
N ASN A 120 -37.86 15.29 -3.11
CA ASN A 120 -38.01 16.67 -2.72
C ASN A 120 -38.39 17.53 -3.95
N PRO A 121 -39.59 18.16 -3.99
CA PRO A 121 -40.00 18.99 -5.12
C PRO A 121 -39.09 20.18 -5.44
N GLU A 122 -38.30 20.65 -4.47
CA GLU A 122 -37.33 21.73 -4.64
C GLU A 122 -36.06 21.31 -5.36
N THR A 123 -35.68 20.01 -5.30
CA THR A 123 -34.46 19.49 -5.90
C THR A 123 -34.72 18.51 -7.04
N ALA A 124 -35.92 17.95 -7.15
CA ALA A 124 -36.26 16.93 -8.14
C ALA A 124 -35.95 17.39 -9.60
N TYR A 125 -36.28 18.61 -9.94
CA TYR A 125 -36.03 19.16 -11.28
C TYR A 125 -34.52 19.34 -11.59
N MET A 126 -33.67 19.36 -10.59
CA MET A 126 -32.22 19.48 -10.78
C MET A 126 -31.58 18.16 -11.25
N VAL A 127 -32.13 17.02 -10.82
CA VAL A 127 -31.56 15.68 -11.03
C VAL A 127 -32.33 14.81 -12.00
N SER A 128 -33.66 14.97 -12.12
CA SER A 128 -34.53 14.22 -13.02
C SER A 128 -34.95 15.06 -14.22
N ASP A 129 -34.83 14.47 -15.43
CA ASP A 129 -35.30 15.12 -16.67
C ASP A 129 -36.82 15.14 -16.69
N GLU A 130 -37.49 14.08 -16.23
CA GLU A 130 -38.92 13.94 -16.18
C GLU A 130 -39.58 15.01 -15.27
N GLU A 131 -39.03 15.19 -14.06
CA GLU A 131 -39.54 16.20 -13.11
C GLU A 131 -39.21 17.61 -13.55
N PHE A 132 -38.15 17.83 -14.31
CA PHE A 132 -37.83 19.11 -14.92
C PHE A 132 -38.84 19.46 -16.00
N ASP A 133 -39.12 18.55 -16.94
CA ASP A 133 -40.07 18.77 -18.02
C ASP A 133 -41.51 18.98 -17.48
N LYS A 134 -41.92 18.17 -16.50
CA LYS A 134 -43.21 18.31 -15.83
C LYS A 134 -43.36 19.68 -15.16
N LYS A 135 -42.33 20.16 -14.48
CA LYS A 135 -42.36 21.47 -13.83
C LYS A 135 -42.33 22.62 -14.84
N LEU A 136 -41.73 22.43 -16.02
CA LEU A 136 -41.80 23.37 -17.14
C LEU A 136 -43.22 23.44 -17.75
N ASP A 137 -43.88 22.29 -17.89
CA ASP A 137 -45.23 22.21 -18.44
C ASP A 137 -46.30 22.86 -17.51
N GLU A 138 -46.03 22.89 -16.20
CA GLU A 138 -46.88 23.56 -15.21
C GLU A 138 -46.77 25.10 -15.24
N LEU A 139 -45.70 25.64 -15.84
CA LEU A 139 -45.46 27.08 -15.95
C LEU A 139 -46.10 27.64 -17.22
N GLY A 140 -46.75 28.82 -17.08
CA GLY A 140 -47.30 29.54 -18.18
C GLY A 140 -46.30 30.43 -18.93
N TRP A 141 -46.81 31.34 -19.76
CA TRP A 141 -45.99 32.30 -20.53
C TRP A 141 -46.03 33.72 -19.93
N SER A 142 -46.30 33.86 -18.63
CA SER A 142 -46.23 35.17 -17.99
C SER A 142 -44.77 35.61 -17.81
N PRO A 143 -44.45 36.91 -17.70
CA PRO A 143 -43.08 37.38 -17.45
C PRO A 143 -42.45 36.81 -16.18
N SER A 144 -43.28 36.50 -15.17
CA SER A 144 -42.82 35.82 -13.94
C SER A 144 -42.47 34.37 -14.19
N ASP A 145 -43.23 33.64 -15.02
CA ASP A 145 -43.00 32.23 -15.34
C ASP A 145 -41.72 32.05 -16.18
N VAL A 146 -41.52 32.97 -17.14
CA VAL A 146 -40.26 33.00 -17.92
C VAL A 146 -39.04 33.24 -17.04
N GLY A 147 -39.17 34.11 -16.01
CA GLY A 147 -38.10 34.30 -15.00
C GLY A 147 -37.83 33.03 -14.18
N THR A 148 -38.91 32.34 -13.78
CA THR A 148 -38.80 31.08 -13.04
C THR A 148 -38.17 29.98 -13.89
N MET A 149 -38.56 29.83 -15.16
CA MET A 149 -37.92 28.88 -16.10
C MET A 149 -36.42 29.15 -16.24
N ALA A 150 -36.04 30.41 -16.45
CA ALA A 150 -34.63 30.79 -16.55
C ALA A 150 -33.87 30.46 -15.26
N GLY A 151 -34.45 30.69 -14.08
CA GLY A 151 -33.89 30.29 -12.78
C GLY A 151 -33.68 28.79 -12.68
N MET A 152 -34.69 27.98 -13.01
CA MET A 152 -34.59 26.51 -12.99
C MET A 152 -33.51 25.99 -13.91
N TYR A 153 -33.34 26.55 -15.12
CA TYR A 153 -32.23 26.19 -16.01
C TYR A 153 -30.87 26.54 -15.39
N MET A 154 -30.74 27.71 -14.77
CA MET A 154 -29.51 28.14 -14.12
C MET A 154 -29.18 27.27 -12.92
N ASP A 155 -30.12 26.94 -12.05
CA ASP A 155 -29.95 26.12 -10.89
C ASP A 155 -29.53 24.69 -11.28
N ARG A 156 -30.18 24.12 -12.30
CA ARG A 156 -29.83 22.81 -12.84
C ARG A 156 -28.43 22.79 -13.43
N GLN A 157 -28.01 23.81 -14.18
CA GLN A 157 -26.67 23.90 -14.72
C GLN A 157 -25.64 24.11 -13.61
N ALA A 158 -25.95 24.96 -12.63
CA ALA A 158 -25.07 25.17 -11.46
C ALA A 158 -24.83 23.84 -10.69
N TYR A 159 -25.93 23.10 -10.44
CA TYR A 159 -25.84 21.78 -9.80
C TYR A 159 -24.98 20.78 -10.61
N LYS A 160 -25.22 20.69 -11.93
CA LYS A 160 -24.45 19.79 -12.82
C LYS A 160 -22.96 20.16 -12.83
N ILE A 161 -22.64 21.45 -12.87
CA ILE A 161 -21.24 21.93 -12.83
C ILE A 161 -20.62 21.64 -11.47
N GLU A 162 -21.32 21.93 -10.39
CA GLU A 162 -20.84 21.67 -9.02
C GLU A 162 -20.55 20.17 -8.81
N LYS A 163 -21.49 19.31 -9.22
CA LYS A 163 -21.32 17.85 -9.16
C LYS A 163 -20.14 17.41 -10.01
N ALA A 164 -20.01 17.87 -11.23
CA ALA A 164 -18.91 17.52 -12.13
C ALA A 164 -17.54 17.94 -11.55
N ILE A 165 -17.44 19.12 -10.93
CA ILE A 165 -16.20 19.57 -10.28
C ILE A 165 -15.86 18.69 -9.08
N LYS A 166 -16.85 18.32 -8.25
CA LYS A 166 -16.66 17.45 -7.08
C LYS A 166 -16.24 16.04 -7.50
N ASP A 167 -16.88 15.47 -8.50
CA ASP A 167 -16.55 14.16 -9.05
C ASP A 167 -15.15 14.15 -9.68
N TRP A 168 -14.80 15.21 -10.39
CA TRP A 168 -13.44 15.36 -10.95
C TRP A 168 -12.38 15.43 -9.85
N PHE A 169 -12.63 16.23 -8.80
CA PHE A 169 -11.69 16.36 -7.69
C PHE A 169 -11.56 15.05 -6.89
N ARG A 170 -12.66 14.33 -6.67
CA ARG A 170 -12.67 13.01 -6.07
C ARG A 170 -11.84 12.02 -6.89
N ASN A 171 -12.06 11.95 -8.19
CA ASN A 171 -11.32 11.07 -9.10
C ASN A 171 -9.82 11.41 -9.11
N LEU A 172 -9.47 12.70 -9.07
CA LEU A 172 -8.08 13.14 -8.98
C LEU A 172 -7.42 12.64 -7.69
N LEU A 173 -8.09 12.78 -6.54
CA LEU A 173 -7.58 12.29 -5.26
C LEU A 173 -7.44 10.77 -5.23
N GLU A 174 -8.37 10.05 -5.84
CA GLU A 174 -8.30 8.59 -5.95
C GLU A 174 -7.08 8.14 -6.78
N ILE A 175 -6.82 8.80 -7.91
CA ILE A 175 -5.61 8.58 -8.71
C ILE A 175 -4.34 8.87 -7.90
N LEU A 176 -4.32 9.98 -7.17
CA LEU A 176 -3.17 10.33 -6.32
C LEU A 176 -2.95 9.33 -5.18
N PHE A 177 -4.02 8.80 -4.59
CA PHE A 177 -3.95 7.77 -3.57
C PHE A 177 -3.37 6.46 -4.13
N GLN A 178 -3.87 6.01 -5.29
CA GLN A 178 -3.36 4.83 -5.98
C GLN A 178 -1.89 5.03 -6.41
N ALA A 179 -1.54 6.22 -6.88
CA ALA A 179 -0.16 6.57 -7.22
C ALA A 179 0.77 6.52 -5.99
N ALA A 180 0.33 7.01 -4.82
CA ALA A 180 1.10 6.93 -3.58
C ALA A 180 1.38 5.47 -3.16
N ALA A 181 0.37 4.60 -3.27
CA ALA A 181 0.51 3.17 -3.01
C ALA A 181 1.55 2.53 -3.97
N LEU A 182 1.44 2.82 -5.26
CA LEU A 182 2.36 2.31 -6.28
C LEU A 182 3.81 2.79 -6.06
N VAL A 183 4.00 4.05 -5.66
CA VAL A 183 5.33 4.60 -5.36
C VAL A 183 5.98 3.81 -4.22
N ILE A 184 5.26 3.53 -3.14
CA ILE A 184 5.77 2.75 -2.02
C ILE A 184 6.11 1.32 -2.45
N ASP A 185 5.26 0.66 -3.25
CA ASP A 185 5.53 -0.70 -3.72
C ASP A 185 6.72 -0.75 -4.69
N THR A 186 6.88 0.27 -5.53
CA THR A 186 8.03 0.41 -6.42
C THR A 186 9.35 0.57 -5.63
N ILE A 187 9.38 1.48 -4.67
CA ILE A 187 10.56 1.71 -3.82
C ILE A 187 10.88 0.45 -2.99
N ARG A 188 9.87 -0.20 -2.45
CA ARG A 188 10.00 -1.49 -1.74
C ARG A 188 10.65 -2.55 -2.63
N THR A 189 10.11 -2.75 -3.83
CA THR A 189 10.61 -3.75 -4.78
C THR A 189 12.07 -3.47 -5.13
N PHE A 190 12.41 -2.21 -5.41
CA PHE A 190 13.81 -1.80 -5.66
C PHE A 190 14.73 -2.14 -4.48
N PHE A 191 14.34 -1.80 -3.25
CA PHE A 191 15.14 -2.11 -2.06
C PHE A 191 15.28 -3.62 -1.83
N LEU A 192 14.22 -4.40 -2.03
CA LEU A 192 14.31 -5.86 -1.93
C LEU A 192 15.25 -6.46 -2.96
N ILE A 193 15.23 -5.99 -4.21
CA ILE A 193 16.16 -6.42 -5.25
C ILE A 193 17.60 -6.11 -4.84
N VAL A 194 17.88 -4.88 -4.43
CA VAL A 194 19.24 -4.48 -4.00
C VAL A 194 19.72 -5.30 -2.79
N LEU A 195 18.88 -5.46 -1.78
CA LEU A 195 19.19 -6.26 -0.59
C LEU A 195 19.39 -7.74 -0.93
N SER A 196 18.61 -8.29 -1.87
CA SER A 196 18.77 -9.67 -2.34
C SER A 196 20.08 -9.88 -3.09
N ILE A 197 20.44 -8.98 -4.01
CA ILE A 197 21.66 -9.07 -4.80
C ILE A 197 22.91 -8.88 -3.92
N LEU A 198 22.87 -7.93 -2.98
CA LEU A 198 24.01 -7.64 -2.08
C LEU A 198 24.02 -8.50 -0.81
N GLY A 199 22.99 -9.29 -0.57
CA GLY A 199 22.87 -10.16 0.59
C GLY A 199 24.06 -11.11 0.78
N PRO A 200 24.49 -11.85 -0.25
CA PRO A 200 25.64 -12.75 -0.15
C PRO A 200 26.92 -12.04 0.33
N ILE A 201 27.13 -10.79 -0.08
CA ILE A 201 28.27 -9.97 0.35
C ILE A 201 28.16 -9.62 1.83
N ALA A 202 26.96 -9.26 2.31
CA ALA A 202 26.73 -9.00 3.74
C ALA A 202 27.00 -10.22 4.60
N PHE A 203 26.62 -11.41 4.14
CA PHE A 203 26.95 -12.69 4.78
C PHE A 203 28.46 -12.95 4.79
N ALA A 204 29.15 -12.70 3.67
CA ALA A 204 30.59 -12.88 3.57
C ALA A 204 31.36 -11.95 4.54
N ILE A 205 30.97 -10.69 4.61
CA ILE A 205 31.56 -9.71 5.54
C ILE A 205 31.32 -10.15 6.99
N SER A 206 30.15 -10.70 7.30
CA SER A 206 29.83 -11.15 8.66
C SER A 206 30.69 -12.31 9.17
N VAL A 207 31.43 -12.98 8.30
CA VAL A 207 32.44 -14.03 8.69
C VAL A 207 33.56 -13.40 9.49
N TRP A 208 33.96 -12.16 9.19
CA TRP A 208 35.09 -11.51 9.83
C TRP A 208 34.78 -11.10 11.28
N ASP A 209 35.74 -11.26 12.18
CA ASP A 209 35.60 -10.81 13.56
C ASP A 209 35.37 -9.29 13.61
N GLY A 210 34.37 -8.84 14.39
CA GLY A 210 33.96 -7.45 14.49
C GLY A 210 32.84 -7.04 13.54
N PHE A 211 32.58 -7.78 12.45
CA PHE A 211 31.50 -7.48 11.47
C PHE A 211 30.28 -8.40 11.61
N GLN A 212 30.16 -9.08 12.73
CA GLN A 212 29.09 -10.08 12.97
C GLN A 212 27.69 -9.45 12.93
N SER A 213 27.56 -8.19 13.36
CA SER A 213 26.30 -7.44 13.35
C SER A 213 25.79 -7.15 11.95
N THR A 214 26.64 -7.21 10.91
CA THR A 214 26.24 -6.97 9.51
C THR A 214 25.15 -7.93 9.06
N LEU A 215 25.22 -9.19 9.46
CA LEU A 215 24.21 -10.19 9.15
C LEU A 215 22.85 -9.83 9.77
N THR A 216 22.83 -9.52 11.06
CA THR A 216 21.61 -9.16 11.78
C THR A 216 21.01 -7.89 11.22
N GLN A 217 21.82 -6.87 10.93
CA GLN A 217 21.36 -5.62 10.32
C GLN A 217 20.79 -5.83 8.91
N TRP A 218 21.43 -6.68 8.11
CA TRP A 218 20.90 -7.01 6.78
C TRP A 218 19.56 -7.71 6.89
N LEU A 219 19.44 -8.72 7.77
CA LEU A 219 18.20 -9.46 7.99
C LEU A 219 17.06 -8.53 8.47
N THR A 220 17.36 -7.70 9.46
CA THR A 220 16.42 -6.70 9.98
C THR A 220 15.91 -5.77 8.87
N ARG A 221 16.82 -5.24 8.04
CA ARG A 221 16.45 -4.36 6.92
C ARG A 221 15.62 -5.09 5.86
N TYR A 222 16.00 -6.31 5.52
CA TYR A 222 15.28 -7.11 4.52
C TYR A 222 13.84 -7.38 4.98
N VAL A 223 13.66 -7.85 6.21
CA VAL A 223 12.33 -8.12 6.77
C VAL A 223 11.53 -6.82 6.94
N SER A 224 12.15 -5.73 7.39
CA SER A 224 11.49 -4.44 7.49
C SER A 224 10.94 -3.98 6.14
N VAL A 225 11.75 -4.01 5.08
CA VAL A 225 11.30 -3.61 3.73
C VAL A 225 10.24 -4.57 3.19
N TYR A 226 10.36 -5.86 3.48
CA TYR A 226 9.36 -6.86 3.08
C TYR A 226 7.98 -6.55 3.68
N LEU A 227 7.93 -6.11 4.92
CA LEU A 227 6.70 -5.76 5.64
C LEU A 227 6.06 -4.43 5.21
N TRP A 228 6.68 -3.65 4.33
CA TRP A 228 6.03 -2.44 3.82
C TRP A 228 4.70 -2.75 3.13
N LEU A 229 4.61 -3.84 2.37
CA LEU A 229 3.37 -4.23 1.70
C LEU A 229 2.26 -4.63 2.69
N PRO A 230 2.48 -5.55 3.67
CA PRO A 230 1.51 -5.80 4.71
C PRO A 230 1.03 -4.57 5.47
N VAL A 231 1.94 -3.66 5.82
CA VAL A 231 1.58 -2.42 6.54
C VAL A 231 0.79 -1.48 5.62
N SER A 232 1.13 -1.41 4.32
CA SER A 232 0.36 -0.69 3.31
C SER A 232 -1.07 -1.23 3.19
N ASP A 233 -1.23 -2.55 3.08
CA ASP A 233 -2.54 -3.20 3.00
C ASP A 233 -3.39 -2.92 4.25
N LEU A 234 -2.80 -3.04 5.45
CA LEU A 234 -3.49 -2.72 6.71
C LEU A 234 -3.89 -1.25 6.79
N PHE A 235 -3.00 -0.34 6.38
CA PHE A 235 -3.29 1.08 6.35
C PHE A 235 -4.46 1.41 5.41
N SER A 236 -4.44 0.84 4.20
CA SER A 236 -5.52 0.98 3.23
C SER A 236 -6.84 0.39 3.75
N SER A 237 -6.79 -0.77 4.41
CA SER A 237 -7.98 -1.39 5.00
C SER A 237 -8.60 -0.54 6.12
N MET A 238 -7.77 0.09 6.96
CA MET A 238 -8.26 1.02 7.98
C MET A 238 -8.93 2.25 7.36
N LEU A 239 -8.35 2.83 6.30
CA LEU A 239 -8.95 3.95 5.57
C LEU A 239 -10.26 3.55 4.91
N ALA A 240 -10.31 2.39 4.25
CA ALA A 240 -11.55 1.86 3.66
C ALA A 240 -12.63 1.66 4.72
N ARG A 241 -12.27 1.16 5.92
CA ARG A 241 -13.23 1.01 7.03
C ARG A 241 -13.75 2.34 7.55
N ILE A 242 -12.88 3.35 7.69
CA ILE A 242 -13.31 4.69 8.09
C ILE A 242 -14.28 5.27 7.05
N GLN A 243 -13.97 5.13 5.76
CA GLN A 243 -14.84 5.57 4.67
C GLN A 243 -16.19 4.84 4.70
N SER A 244 -16.20 3.53 4.94
CA SER A 244 -17.43 2.74 5.09
C SER A 244 -18.30 3.26 6.24
N LEU A 245 -17.71 3.57 7.40
CA LEU A 245 -18.45 4.14 8.55
C LEU A 245 -19.05 5.50 8.23
N ILE A 246 -18.37 6.33 7.44
CA ILE A 246 -18.90 7.62 6.98
C ILE A 246 -20.08 7.40 6.05
N LEU A 247 -19.96 6.46 5.09
CA LEU A 247 -21.04 6.13 4.16
C LEU A 247 -22.26 5.52 4.87
N GLU A 248 -22.06 4.63 5.84
CA GLU A 248 -23.13 4.07 6.67
C GLU A 248 -23.90 5.17 7.39
N ARG A 249 -23.21 6.18 7.93
CA ARG A 249 -23.84 7.35 8.55
C ARG A 249 -24.60 8.19 7.54
N ASP A 250 -24.04 8.47 6.36
CA ASP A 250 -24.69 9.24 5.31
C ASP A 250 -25.96 8.52 4.82
N ILE A 251 -25.90 7.20 4.62
CA ILE A 251 -27.04 6.34 4.26
C ILE A 251 -28.13 6.42 5.34
N ALA A 252 -27.76 6.39 6.62
CA ALA A 252 -28.72 6.52 7.70
C ALA A 252 -29.40 7.90 7.72
N MET A 253 -28.70 8.99 7.38
CA MET A 253 -29.27 10.33 7.23
C MET A 253 -30.19 10.43 6.03
N LEU A 254 -29.85 9.80 4.89
CA LEU A 254 -30.69 9.77 3.68
C LEU A 254 -32.01 9.01 3.87
N ALA A 255 -32.08 8.12 4.86
CA ALA A 255 -33.32 7.42 5.23
C ALA A 255 -34.38 8.36 5.85
N ASP A 256 -33.97 9.53 6.39
CA ASP A 256 -34.89 10.54 6.90
C ASP A 256 -35.55 11.29 5.71
N PRO A 257 -36.91 11.26 5.59
CA PRO A 257 -37.60 11.93 4.49
C PRO A 257 -37.43 13.46 4.44
N THR A 258 -37.03 14.06 5.57
CA THR A 258 -36.84 15.53 5.69
C THR A 258 -35.42 15.97 5.38
N TYR A 259 -34.49 15.03 5.28
CA TYR A 259 -33.10 15.32 5.00
C TYR A 259 -32.87 15.64 3.52
N ILE A 260 -32.31 16.82 3.27
CA ILE A 260 -31.86 17.24 1.94
C ILE A 260 -30.37 16.91 1.84
N PRO A 261 -29.95 16.07 0.88
CA PRO A 261 -28.55 15.73 0.74
C PRO A 261 -27.71 16.98 0.49
N ASP A 262 -26.69 17.18 1.34
CA ASP A 262 -25.62 18.12 1.06
C ASP A 262 -24.58 17.43 0.15
N THR A 263 -24.32 18.03 -0.99
CA THR A 263 -23.34 17.52 -1.95
C THR A 263 -21.90 17.62 -1.44
N SER A 264 -21.65 18.03 -0.18
CA SER A 264 -20.31 18.22 0.37
C SER A 264 -19.68 16.87 0.80
N ASN A 265 -18.83 16.31 -0.06
CA ASN A 265 -17.98 15.15 0.27
C ASN A 265 -16.71 15.55 1.05
N THR A 266 -16.76 16.64 1.83
CA THR A 266 -15.58 17.25 2.50
C THR A 266 -14.85 16.25 3.40
N VAL A 267 -15.58 15.44 4.16
CA VAL A 267 -14.99 14.46 5.08
C VAL A 267 -14.24 13.37 4.31
N TYR A 268 -14.82 12.87 3.22
CA TYR A 268 -14.17 11.91 2.33
C TYR A 268 -12.86 12.45 1.76
N ILE A 269 -12.89 13.69 1.27
CA ILE A 269 -11.70 14.37 0.72
C ILE A 269 -10.58 14.49 1.75
N ILE A 270 -10.90 14.88 2.98
CA ILE A 270 -9.92 14.99 4.07
C ILE A 270 -9.27 13.63 4.34
N PHE A 271 -10.05 12.55 4.43
CA PHE A 271 -9.49 11.21 4.66
C PHE A 271 -8.64 10.71 3.49
N MET A 272 -8.98 11.06 2.25
CA MET A 272 -8.14 10.74 1.09
C MET A 272 -6.77 11.46 1.17
N ILE A 273 -6.75 12.73 1.54
CA ILE A 273 -5.51 13.49 1.73
C ILE A 273 -4.68 12.89 2.88
N ILE A 274 -5.31 12.56 4.01
CA ILE A 274 -4.64 11.87 5.14
C ILE A 274 -4.06 10.54 4.66
N GLY A 275 -4.79 9.80 3.84
CA GLY A 275 -4.35 8.55 3.23
C GLY A 275 -3.08 8.71 2.38
N ILE A 276 -3.08 9.69 1.48
CA ILE A 276 -1.92 9.98 0.62
C ILE A 276 -0.67 10.30 1.47
N ILE A 277 -0.82 11.16 2.48
CA ILE A 277 0.29 11.52 3.39
C ILE A 277 0.72 10.31 4.21
N GLY A 278 -0.24 9.52 4.68
CA GLY A 278 0.00 8.34 5.52
C GLY A 278 0.83 7.27 4.82
N TYR A 279 0.69 7.08 3.51
CA TYR A 279 1.52 6.14 2.75
C TYR A 279 3.02 6.40 2.91
N PHE A 280 3.44 7.67 2.94
CA PHE A 280 4.85 8.02 3.11
C PHE A 280 5.40 7.75 4.52
N THR A 281 4.54 7.44 5.49
CA THR A 281 4.95 7.06 6.85
C THR A 281 5.21 5.55 6.98
N ILE A 282 4.79 4.73 6.03
CA ILE A 282 4.90 3.25 6.06
C ILE A 282 6.32 2.77 6.35
N PRO A 283 7.39 3.30 5.69
CA PRO A 283 8.76 2.89 5.98
C PRO A 283 9.18 3.13 7.43
N THR A 284 8.68 4.20 8.02
CA THR A 284 8.97 4.54 9.44
C THR A 284 8.25 3.59 10.40
N VAL A 285 6.96 3.32 10.13
CA VAL A 285 6.15 2.42 10.97
C VAL A 285 6.70 1.00 10.96
N THR A 286 7.10 0.48 9.80
CA THR A 286 7.74 -0.85 9.70
C THR A 286 9.07 -0.92 10.44
N GLY A 287 9.83 0.18 10.47
CA GLY A 287 11.04 0.30 11.27
C GLY A 287 10.79 0.16 12.78
N TRP A 288 9.64 0.58 13.29
CA TRP A 288 9.28 0.41 14.71
C TRP A 288 8.93 -1.04 15.08
N VAL A 289 8.47 -1.83 14.13
CA VAL A 289 8.08 -3.23 14.35
C VAL A 289 9.32 -4.13 14.49
N ILE A 290 10.44 -3.77 13.83
CA ILE A 290 11.64 -4.60 13.72
C ILE A 290 12.90 -3.78 14.10
N GLN A 291 12.92 -3.23 15.27
CA GLN A 291 14.14 -2.64 15.84
C GLN A 291 14.90 -3.63 16.73
#